data_4a89bccb8fa4efd23f58f8ebf2952041
#
_entry.id   4a89bccb8fa4efd23f58f8ebf2952041
#
_cell.length_a   1.000
_cell.length_b   1.000
_cell.length_c   1.000
_cell.angle_alpha   90.00
_cell.angle_beta   90.00
_cell.angle_gamma   90.00
#
_symmetry.space_group_name_H-M   'P 1'
#
loop_
_entity.id
_entity.type
_entity.pdbx_description
1 polymer ?
#
loop_
_entity_poly.entity_id
_entity_poly.type
_entity_poly.pdbx_seq_one_letter_code
_entity_poly.pdbx_strand_id
1 'polypeptide(L)'
;SALSRRIWERFPFDEKTTNIEDRMWGAEVIKSGFHIYYTPHASVYHYHGINQGGKLDRAEKIVNIIENLEGPAISLSKLIVDKLNIIGLIPIKGSPTHFEDKNLLVESISYLKKCDLISEIYVSTDNLETAKIAKNNGGLAPFIRPIELSSEDVGLPEVLKYSVEEIEKIRKVDLVVIIEENYPFRPKGLPDKLINNIIEGGYDTVCASIIEERSIWLDTQ
;
A
#
# COMPACT_ATOMS: atom_id res chain seq x y z
N SER A 1 -7.17 -22.08 1.24
CA SER A 1 -6.56 -21.69 2.53
C SER A 1 -5.87 -22.89 3.16
N ALA A 2 -4.78 -22.65 3.87
CA ALA A 2 -4.10 -23.64 4.68
C ALA A 2 -4.19 -23.23 6.14
N LEU A 3 -4.61 -24.13 7.01
CA LEU A 3 -4.73 -23.90 8.45
C LEU A 3 -3.74 -24.78 9.19
N SER A 4 -3.11 -24.24 10.23
CA SER A 4 -2.36 -25.05 11.16
C SER A 4 -3.33 -25.92 11.95
N ARG A 5 -3.16 -27.26 11.91
CA ARG A 5 -3.99 -28.19 12.66
C ARG A 5 -4.03 -27.84 14.16
N ARG A 6 -2.91 -27.45 14.74
CA ARG A 6 -2.79 -27.03 16.15
C ARG A 6 -3.65 -25.80 16.47
N ILE A 7 -3.74 -24.87 15.53
CA ILE A 7 -4.58 -23.66 15.70
C ILE A 7 -6.04 -24.04 15.59
N TRP A 8 -6.39 -24.87 14.59
CA TRP A 8 -7.77 -25.33 14.40
C TRP A 8 -8.28 -26.17 15.58
N GLU A 9 -7.47 -27.03 16.14
CA GLU A 9 -7.83 -27.82 17.35
C GLU A 9 -8.07 -26.92 18.58
N ARG A 10 -7.38 -25.79 18.65
CA ARG A 10 -7.54 -24.80 19.73
C ARG A 10 -8.73 -23.86 19.51
N PHE A 11 -9.00 -23.51 18.28
CA PHE A 11 -10.07 -22.61 17.85
C PHE A 11 -10.86 -23.30 16.73
N PRO A 12 -11.81 -24.18 17.07
CA PRO A 12 -12.65 -24.83 16.06
C PRO A 12 -13.62 -23.81 15.45
N PHE A 13 -14.04 -24.08 14.21
CA PHE A 13 -15.09 -23.27 13.59
C PHE A 13 -16.40 -23.41 14.36
N ASP A 14 -17.15 -22.32 14.45
CA ASP A 14 -18.50 -22.34 15.01
C ASP A 14 -19.47 -22.98 14.00
N GLU A 15 -19.94 -24.17 14.27
CA GLU A 15 -20.87 -24.91 13.42
C GLU A 15 -22.27 -24.29 13.35
N LYS A 16 -22.59 -23.36 14.25
CA LYS A 16 -23.90 -22.67 14.29
C LYS A 16 -23.93 -21.44 13.39
N THR A 17 -22.76 -20.85 13.15
CA THR A 17 -22.61 -19.68 12.30
C THR A 17 -22.41 -20.13 10.84
N THR A 18 -23.28 -19.69 9.95
CA THR A 18 -23.18 -20.01 8.52
C THR A 18 -22.85 -18.76 7.71
N ASN A 19 -22.05 -18.93 6.66
CA ASN A 19 -21.66 -17.92 5.66
C ASN A 19 -20.58 -16.89 6.08
N ILE A 20 -20.22 -16.80 7.35
CA ILE A 20 -19.14 -15.93 7.87
C ILE A 20 -18.27 -16.64 8.90
N GLU A 21 -18.38 -17.96 9.00
CA GLU A 21 -17.65 -18.81 9.94
C GLU A 21 -16.12 -18.62 9.83
N ASP A 22 -15.61 -18.45 8.61
CA ASP A 22 -14.21 -18.18 8.34
C ASP A 22 -13.76 -16.81 8.85
N ARG A 23 -14.59 -15.79 8.71
CA ARG A 23 -14.30 -14.43 9.20
C ARG A 23 -14.33 -14.37 10.71
N MET A 24 -15.31 -15.00 11.34
CA MET A 24 -15.42 -15.07 12.80
C MET A 24 -14.24 -15.82 13.40
N TRP A 25 -13.91 -16.97 12.83
CA TRP A 25 -12.73 -17.72 13.21
C TRP A 25 -11.45 -16.91 13.05
N GLY A 26 -11.28 -16.22 11.93
CA GLY A 26 -10.15 -15.35 11.69
C GLY A 26 -10.03 -14.24 12.72
N ALA A 27 -11.12 -13.58 13.08
CA ALA A 27 -11.14 -12.55 14.11
C ALA A 27 -10.75 -13.08 15.49
N GLU A 28 -11.21 -14.27 15.87
CA GLU A 28 -10.87 -14.90 17.14
C GLU A 28 -9.38 -15.28 17.22
N VAL A 29 -8.86 -15.86 16.15
CA VAL A 29 -7.45 -16.23 16.04
C VAL A 29 -6.54 -15.00 16.14
N ILE A 30 -6.88 -13.90 15.46
CA ILE A 30 -6.14 -12.64 15.55
C ILE A 30 -6.23 -12.05 16.96
N LYS A 31 -7.40 -11.99 17.58
CA LYS A 31 -7.59 -11.52 18.96
C LYS A 31 -6.76 -12.34 19.98
N SER A 32 -6.50 -13.60 19.67
CA SER A 32 -5.68 -14.50 20.49
C SER A 32 -4.17 -14.37 20.22
N GLY A 33 -3.75 -13.38 19.44
CA GLY A 33 -2.34 -13.05 19.20
C GLY A 33 -1.69 -13.87 18.08
N PHE A 34 -2.46 -14.59 17.28
CA PHE A 34 -1.95 -15.29 16.09
C PHE A 34 -2.06 -14.40 14.85
N HIS A 35 -1.33 -14.76 13.78
CA HIS A 35 -1.30 -14.02 12.54
C HIS A 35 -1.95 -14.84 11.42
N ILE A 36 -2.71 -14.16 10.57
CA ILE A 36 -3.24 -14.70 9.33
C ILE A 36 -2.44 -14.07 8.19
N TYR A 37 -1.81 -14.92 7.38
CA TYR A 37 -1.05 -14.47 6.21
C TYR A 37 -1.92 -14.61 4.97
N TYR A 38 -2.12 -13.49 4.28
CA TYR A 38 -2.69 -13.48 2.95
C TYR A 38 -1.55 -13.58 1.93
N THR A 39 -1.59 -14.60 1.08
CA THR A 39 -0.62 -14.74 -0.02
C THR A 39 -1.33 -14.72 -1.36
N PRO A 40 -1.11 -13.69 -2.17
CA PRO A 40 -1.71 -13.60 -3.50
C PRO A 40 -1.20 -14.68 -4.47
N HIS A 41 0.00 -15.24 -4.22
CA HIS A 41 0.55 -16.34 -5.04
C HIS A 41 -0.16 -17.67 -4.84
N ALA A 42 -0.95 -17.82 -3.79
CA ALA A 42 -1.79 -18.99 -3.55
C ALA A 42 -3.25 -18.76 -3.94
N SER A 43 -3.50 -17.86 -4.88
CA SER A 43 -4.84 -17.57 -5.38
C SER A 43 -5.44 -18.79 -6.08
N VAL A 44 -6.69 -19.07 -5.78
CA VAL A 44 -7.51 -20.08 -6.46
C VAL A 44 -8.75 -19.44 -7.02
N TYR A 45 -9.18 -19.89 -8.20
CA TYR A 45 -10.48 -19.47 -8.72
C TYR A 45 -11.56 -20.12 -7.87
N HIS A 46 -12.28 -19.29 -7.13
CA HIS A 46 -13.45 -19.72 -6.37
C HIS A 46 -14.72 -19.29 -7.11
N TYR A 47 -15.38 -20.26 -7.73
CA TYR A 47 -16.60 -20.00 -8.46
C TYR A 47 -17.76 -19.84 -7.46
N HIS A 48 -17.88 -18.66 -6.88
CA HIS A 48 -19.16 -18.26 -6.34
C HIS A 48 -20.00 -17.82 -7.53
N GLY A 49 -21.03 -18.55 -7.86
CA GLY A 49 -22.01 -18.07 -8.79
C GLY A 49 -22.48 -16.70 -8.29
N ILE A 50 -22.05 -15.62 -8.93
CA ILE A 50 -22.50 -14.25 -8.69
C ILE A 50 -24.03 -14.17 -8.73
N ASN A 51 -24.65 -15.12 -9.37
CA ASN A 51 -26.09 -15.36 -9.45
C ASN A 51 -26.57 -16.45 -8.48
N GLN A 52 -26.17 -16.45 -7.24
CA GLN A 52 -26.88 -17.24 -6.23
C GLN A 52 -28.27 -16.63 -5.96
N GLY A 53 -29.04 -16.48 -7.05
CA GLY A 53 -30.47 -16.20 -7.04
C GLY A 53 -30.92 -14.97 -6.28
N GLY A 54 -30.10 -13.90 -6.21
CA GLY A 54 -30.49 -12.61 -5.62
C GLY A 54 -31.17 -12.74 -4.24
N LYS A 55 -30.74 -13.68 -3.39
CA LYS A 55 -31.34 -13.85 -2.06
C LYS A 55 -30.91 -12.68 -1.18
N LEU A 56 -31.68 -11.61 -1.24
CA LEU A 56 -31.57 -10.46 -0.34
C LEU A 56 -31.52 -10.90 1.13
N ASP A 57 -32.31 -11.90 1.51
CA ASP A 57 -32.35 -12.49 2.85
C ASP A 57 -30.97 -12.99 3.34
N ARG A 58 -30.11 -13.44 2.42
CA ARG A 58 -28.75 -13.87 2.78
C ARG A 58 -27.83 -12.69 3.03
N ALA A 59 -27.93 -11.67 2.19
CA ALA A 59 -27.17 -10.43 2.35
C ALA A 59 -27.58 -9.71 3.65
N GLU A 60 -28.87 -9.64 3.91
CA GLU A 60 -29.44 -9.03 5.12
C GLU A 60 -29.02 -9.75 6.39
N LYS A 61 -29.02 -11.09 6.38
CA LYS A 61 -28.49 -11.89 7.51
C LYS A 61 -27.01 -11.66 7.76
N ILE A 62 -26.19 -11.58 6.69
CA ILE A 62 -24.75 -11.30 6.81
C ILE A 62 -24.52 -9.90 7.38
N VAL A 63 -25.22 -8.89 6.89
CA VAL A 63 -25.16 -7.52 7.39
C VAL A 63 -25.52 -7.47 8.86
N ASN A 64 -26.65 -8.07 9.24
CA ASN A 64 -27.11 -8.12 10.64
C ASN A 64 -26.10 -8.80 11.57
N ILE A 65 -25.44 -9.87 11.11
CA ILE A 65 -24.39 -10.54 11.90
C ILE A 65 -23.16 -9.63 12.04
N ILE A 66 -22.75 -8.95 10.96
CA ILE A 66 -21.57 -8.05 10.99
C ILE A 66 -21.86 -6.83 11.88
N GLU A 67 -23.06 -6.25 11.81
CA GLU A 67 -23.45 -5.11 12.65
C GLU A 67 -23.59 -5.46 14.12
N ASN A 68 -24.00 -6.71 14.43
CA ASN A 68 -24.11 -7.20 15.80
C ASN A 68 -22.83 -7.85 16.34
N LEU A 69 -21.74 -7.88 15.57
CA LEU A 69 -20.41 -8.21 16.09
C LEU A 69 -19.94 -7.08 17.00
N GLU A 70 -20.55 -6.98 18.19
CA GLU A 70 -20.07 -6.13 19.26
C GLU A 70 -18.68 -6.57 19.71
N GLY A 71 -17.69 -5.98 19.14
CA GLY A 71 -16.36 -5.90 19.73
C GLY A 71 -15.96 -4.43 19.68
N PRO A 72 -15.24 -3.90 20.66
CA PRO A 72 -14.61 -2.63 20.46
C PRO A 72 -13.85 -2.78 19.15
N ALA A 73 -14.15 -1.91 18.19
CA ALA A 73 -13.26 -1.72 17.05
C ALA A 73 -11.90 -1.48 17.71
N ILE A 74 -11.09 -2.54 17.80
CA ILE A 74 -9.72 -2.38 18.22
C ILE A 74 -9.21 -1.46 17.14
N SER A 75 -9.03 -0.20 17.49
CA SER A 75 -8.31 0.72 16.66
C SER A 75 -6.92 0.10 16.51
N LEU A 76 -6.78 -0.76 15.52
CA LEU A 76 -5.50 -1.32 15.09
C LEU A 76 -4.52 -0.20 14.77
N SER A 77 -5.05 1.01 14.52
CA SER A 77 -4.32 2.18 14.13
C SER A 77 -3.17 2.56 15.08
N LYS A 78 -3.35 2.48 16.37
CA LYS A 78 -2.34 3.01 17.32
C LYS A 78 -1.23 2.02 17.70
N LEU A 79 -1.50 0.72 17.65
CA LEU A 79 -0.52 -0.33 18.01
C LEU A 79 0.36 -0.76 16.82
N ILE A 80 -0.06 -0.46 15.59
CA ILE A 80 0.57 -0.94 14.36
C ILE A 80 1.49 0.12 13.76
N VAL A 81 1.14 1.41 13.83
CA VAL A 81 1.91 2.49 13.18
C VAL A 81 3.36 2.52 13.65
N ASP A 82 3.60 2.43 14.94
CA ASP A 82 4.96 2.47 15.52
C ASP A 82 5.82 1.25 15.16
N LYS A 83 5.22 0.21 14.58
CA LYS A 83 5.90 -1.03 14.16
C LYS A 83 6.00 -1.20 12.66
N LEU A 84 5.36 -0.35 11.87
CA LEU A 84 5.41 -0.43 10.42
C LEU A 84 6.71 0.19 9.88
N ASN A 85 7.34 -0.53 8.96
CA ASN A 85 8.45 0.01 8.18
C ASN A 85 7.87 0.76 6.98
N ILE A 86 7.60 2.04 7.18
CA ILE A 86 7.05 2.92 6.16
C ILE A 86 8.20 3.64 5.47
N ILE A 87 8.27 3.54 4.16
CA ILE A 87 9.30 4.20 3.36
C ILE A 87 8.68 5.17 2.35
N GLY A 88 9.44 6.22 2.02
CA GLY A 88 9.19 7.05 0.84
C GLY A 88 9.94 6.49 -0.36
N LEU A 89 9.33 6.46 -1.52
CA LEU A 89 9.95 6.04 -2.78
C LEU A 89 9.73 7.10 -3.85
N ILE A 90 10.84 7.56 -4.44
CA ILE A 90 10.85 8.54 -5.54
C ILE A 90 11.45 7.86 -6.77
N PRO A 91 10.63 7.39 -7.71
CA PRO A 91 11.10 6.90 -9.00
C PRO A 91 11.46 8.10 -9.90
N ILE A 92 12.66 8.07 -10.47
CA ILE A 92 13.16 9.13 -11.37
C ILE A 92 13.98 8.51 -12.49
N LYS A 93 13.79 8.99 -13.71
CA LYS A 93 14.53 8.60 -14.89
C LYS A 93 15.49 9.72 -15.29
N GLY A 94 16.75 9.38 -15.52
CA GLY A 94 17.75 10.35 -15.96
C GLY A 94 18.07 11.40 -14.90
N SER A 95 18.19 12.65 -15.34
CA SER A 95 18.50 13.79 -14.48
C SER A 95 17.26 14.41 -13.86
N PRO A 96 17.37 14.95 -12.63
CA PRO A 96 16.23 15.61 -11.99
C PRO A 96 15.74 16.83 -12.78
N THR A 97 14.43 17.00 -12.77
CA THR A 97 13.79 18.18 -13.34
C THR A 97 14.05 19.42 -12.46
N HIS A 98 14.19 20.56 -13.09
CA HIS A 98 14.30 21.85 -12.42
C HIS A 98 13.08 22.70 -12.72
N PHE A 99 12.58 23.36 -11.70
CA PHE A 99 11.54 24.37 -11.82
C PHE A 99 12.07 25.65 -11.17
N GLU A 100 12.23 26.69 -11.98
CA GLU A 100 13.02 27.88 -11.60
C GLU A 100 14.43 27.44 -11.16
N ASP A 101 14.87 27.91 -9.99
CA ASP A 101 16.18 27.57 -9.41
C ASP A 101 16.13 26.31 -8.52
N LYS A 102 15.01 25.56 -8.49
CA LYS A 102 14.79 24.44 -7.59
C LYS A 102 14.94 23.11 -8.31
N ASN A 103 15.72 22.23 -7.72
CA ASN A 103 15.81 20.84 -8.13
C ASN A 103 14.63 20.06 -7.52
N LEU A 104 13.73 19.52 -8.36
CA LEU A 104 12.48 18.91 -7.91
C LEU A 104 12.70 17.60 -7.12
N LEU A 105 13.78 16.88 -7.35
CA LEU A 105 14.14 15.72 -6.54
C LEU A 105 14.50 16.15 -5.11
N VAL A 106 15.29 17.21 -4.95
CA VAL A 106 15.67 17.76 -3.64
C VAL A 106 14.43 18.25 -2.88
N GLU A 107 13.54 18.96 -3.55
CA GLU A 107 12.26 19.39 -2.99
C GLU A 107 11.38 18.19 -2.58
N SER A 108 11.37 17.12 -3.39
CA SER A 108 10.60 15.91 -3.09
C SER A 108 11.16 15.18 -1.85
N ILE A 109 12.48 15.05 -1.75
CA ILE A 109 13.13 14.48 -0.56
C ILE A 109 12.82 15.34 0.69
N SER A 110 12.96 16.67 0.56
CA SER A 110 12.66 17.62 1.65
C SER A 110 11.20 17.58 2.07
N TYR A 111 10.30 17.32 1.15
CA TYR A 111 8.87 17.18 1.43
C TYR A 111 8.57 15.91 2.23
N LEU A 112 9.10 14.75 1.82
CA LEU A 112 8.92 13.49 2.54
C LEU A 112 9.56 13.48 3.93
N LYS A 113 10.68 14.19 4.11
CA LYS A 113 11.33 14.35 5.44
C LYS A 113 10.46 15.04 6.49
N LYS A 114 9.40 15.74 6.07
CA LYS A 114 8.46 16.42 6.98
C LYS A 114 7.37 15.48 7.50
N CYS A 115 7.32 14.24 7.04
CA CYS A 115 6.42 13.20 7.51
C CYS A 115 7.16 12.32 8.52
N ASP A 116 6.80 12.42 9.80
CA ASP A 116 7.46 11.68 10.89
C ASP A 116 7.22 10.16 10.81
N LEU A 117 6.21 9.74 10.07
CA LEU A 117 5.87 8.33 9.87
C LEU A 117 6.77 7.63 8.86
N ILE A 118 7.47 8.37 8.00
CA ILE A 118 8.39 7.82 7.01
C ILE A 118 9.77 7.64 7.61
N SER A 119 10.22 6.39 7.71
CA SER A 119 11.51 6.06 8.34
C SER A 119 12.71 6.35 7.43
N GLU A 120 12.58 6.09 6.14
CA GLU A 120 13.65 6.29 5.14
C GLU A 120 13.06 6.68 3.78
N ILE A 121 13.84 7.41 2.99
CA ILE A 121 13.44 7.88 1.65
C ILE A 121 14.37 7.26 0.64
N TYR A 122 13.83 6.46 -0.25
CA TYR A 122 14.55 5.81 -1.33
C TYR A 122 14.32 6.54 -2.67
N VAL A 123 15.37 6.61 -3.45
CA VAL A 123 15.34 7.13 -4.82
C VAL A 123 15.73 6.02 -5.76
N SER A 124 14.80 5.60 -6.62
CA SER A 124 15.03 4.61 -7.66
C SER A 124 15.36 5.32 -8.97
N THR A 125 16.62 5.28 -9.38
CA THR A 125 17.10 5.96 -10.59
C THR A 125 18.05 5.08 -11.38
N ASP A 126 18.13 5.34 -12.68
CA ASP A 126 19.09 4.76 -13.64
C ASP A 126 20.37 5.63 -13.80
N ASN A 127 20.43 6.77 -13.11
CA ASN A 127 21.46 7.77 -13.30
C ASN A 127 22.33 7.93 -12.02
N LEU A 128 23.62 7.74 -12.15
CA LEU A 128 24.60 7.82 -11.04
C LEU A 128 24.67 9.22 -10.41
N GLU A 129 24.58 10.28 -11.21
CA GLU A 129 24.64 11.65 -10.68
C GLU A 129 23.36 11.97 -9.90
N THR A 130 22.21 11.52 -10.39
CA THR A 130 20.93 11.62 -9.67
C THR A 130 20.98 10.87 -8.33
N ALA A 131 21.60 9.69 -8.31
CA ALA A 131 21.81 8.93 -7.08
C ALA A 131 22.72 9.68 -6.08
N LYS A 132 23.75 10.38 -6.56
CA LYS A 132 24.60 11.23 -5.72
C LYS A 132 23.83 12.43 -5.15
N ILE A 133 23.03 13.10 -6.00
CA ILE A 133 22.17 14.20 -5.56
C ILE A 133 21.22 13.71 -4.44
N ALA A 134 20.59 12.57 -4.63
CA ALA A 134 19.72 11.97 -3.62
C ALA A 134 20.45 11.76 -2.28
N LYS A 135 21.61 11.12 -2.31
CA LYS A 135 22.42 10.83 -1.11
C LYS A 135 22.86 12.10 -0.39
N ASN A 136 23.31 13.10 -1.13
CA ASN A 136 23.75 14.39 -0.57
C ASN A 136 22.61 15.17 0.11
N ASN A 137 21.37 14.87 -0.26
CA ASN A 137 20.18 15.50 0.31
C ASN A 137 19.41 14.60 1.29
N GLY A 138 20.04 13.45 1.69
CA GLY A 138 19.52 12.56 2.72
C GLY A 138 18.44 11.60 2.24
N GLY A 139 18.39 11.34 0.95
CA GLY A 139 17.76 10.18 0.36
C GLY A 139 18.73 9.01 0.25
N LEU A 140 18.22 7.81 0.09
CA LEU A 140 18.97 6.58 -0.13
C LEU A 140 18.84 6.14 -1.59
N ALA A 141 19.95 5.81 -2.23
CA ALA A 141 19.96 5.21 -3.57
C ALA A 141 20.95 4.02 -3.53
N PRO A 142 20.50 2.88 -2.96
CA PRO A 142 21.40 1.73 -2.72
C PRO A 142 21.68 0.93 -3.99
N PHE A 143 20.88 1.10 -5.03
CA PHE A 143 21.03 0.45 -6.34
C PHE A 143 20.90 1.47 -7.45
N ILE A 144 21.38 1.09 -8.64
CA ILE A 144 21.09 1.79 -9.90
C ILE A 144 20.16 0.89 -10.70
N ARG A 145 19.02 1.46 -11.11
CA ARG A 145 18.01 0.75 -11.88
C ARG A 145 18.56 0.37 -13.25
N PRO A 146 18.35 -0.87 -13.71
CA PRO A 146 18.73 -1.29 -15.06
C PRO A 146 18.12 -0.41 -16.14
N ILE A 147 18.86 -0.16 -17.21
CA ILE A 147 18.43 0.76 -18.29
C ILE A 147 17.17 0.23 -18.99
N GLU A 148 16.98 -1.08 -19.01
CA GLU A 148 15.82 -1.76 -19.58
C GLU A 148 14.51 -1.34 -18.88
N LEU A 149 14.59 -1.04 -17.58
CA LEU A 149 13.46 -0.53 -16.79
C LEU A 149 13.31 1.01 -16.90
N SER A 150 14.08 1.65 -17.76
CA SER A 150 14.01 3.08 -18.01
C SER A 150 13.62 3.40 -19.47
N SER A 151 13.17 2.40 -20.24
CA SER A 151 12.62 2.61 -21.58
C SER A 151 11.25 3.30 -21.50
N GLU A 152 10.78 3.84 -22.62
CA GLU A 152 9.46 4.51 -22.68
C GLU A 152 8.30 3.53 -22.60
N ASP A 153 8.54 2.27 -22.95
CA ASP A 153 7.55 1.21 -22.93
C ASP A 153 7.34 0.57 -21.55
N VAL A 154 8.19 0.90 -20.57
CA VAL A 154 8.09 0.37 -19.21
C VAL A 154 7.25 1.28 -18.34
N GLY A 155 6.17 0.74 -17.81
CA GLY A 155 5.26 1.45 -16.94
C GLY A 155 5.79 1.64 -15.51
N LEU A 156 5.19 2.56 -14.80
CA LEU A 156 5.51 2.80 -13.38
C LEU A 156 5.39 1.54 -12.50
N PRO A 157 4.40 0.65 -12.69
CA PRO A 157 4.26 -0.56 -11.87
C PRO A 157 5.50 -1.47 -11.89
N GLU A 158 6.12 -1.67 -13.05
CA GLU A 158 7.32 -2.49 -13.20
C GLU A 158 8.51 -1.87 -12.49
N VAL A 159 8.65 -0.54 -12.60
CA VAL A 159 9.68 0.24 -11.89
C VAL A 159 9.51 0.13 -10.38
N LEU A 160 8.29 0.26 -9.90
CA LEU A 160 7.98 0.19 -8.47
C LEU A 160 8.24 -1.23 -7.92
N LYS A 161 7.78 -2.25 -8.64
CA LYS A 161 8.02 -3.65 -8.29
C LYS A 161 9.52 -3.92 -8.12
N TYR A 162 10.31 -3.63 -9.14
CA TYR A 162 11.76 -3.80 -9.07
C TYR A 162 12.38 -3.04 -7.89
N SER A 163 11.96 -1.78 -7.70
CA SER A 163 12.53 -0.95 -6.64
C SER A 163 12.23 -1.49 -5.25
N VAL A 164 11.02 -1.96 -5.01
CA VAL A 164 10.64 -2.57 -3.74
C VAL A 164 11.38 -3.87 -3.51
N GLU A 165 11.51 -4.74 -4.53
CA GLU A 165 12.27 -5.99 -4.45
C GLU A 165 13.75 -5.74 -4.10
N GLU A 166 14.37 -4.70 -4.66
CA GLU A 166 15.76 -4.33 -4.32
C GLU A 166 15.89 -3.77 -2.89
N ILE A 167 14.90 -2.98 -2.45
CA ILE A 167 14.87 -2.45 -1.08
C ILE A 167 14.65 -3.58 -0.07
N GLU A 168 13.78 -4.55 -0.38
CA GLU A 168 13.48 -5.68 0.51
C GLU A 168 14.65 -6.64 0.74
N LYS A 169 15.66 -6.63 -0.14
CA LYS A 169 16.93 -7.32 0.13
C LYS A 169 17.73 -6.70 1.28
N ILE A 170 17.44 -5.45 1.63
CA ILE A 170 18.17 -4.66 2.64
C ILE A 170 17.36 -4.55 3.93
N ARG A 171 16.05 -4.35 3.81
CA ARG A 171 15.15 -4.19 4.95
C ARG A 171 13.72 -4.59 4.61
N LYS A 172 12.97 -4.98 5.63
CA LYS A 172 11.53 -5.21 5.49
C LYS A 172 10.80 -3.90 5.14
N VAL A 173 9.81 -3.97 4.25
CA VAL A 173 8.93 -2.86 3.87
C VAL A 173 7.49 -3.28 4.13
N ASP A 174 6.76 -2.49 4.90
CA ASP A 174 5.35 -2.74 5.20
C ASP A 174 4.43 -1.79 4.42
N LEU A 175 4.87 -0.56 4.16
CA LEU A 175 4.14 0.46 3.40
C LEU A 175 5.09 1.35 2.59
N VAL A 176 4.67 1.67 1.37
CA VAL A 176 5.43 2.54 0.47
C VAL A 176 4.62 3.78 0.15
N VAL A 177 5.19 4.95 0.40
CA VAL A 177 4.66 6.25 -0.04
C VAL A 177 5.38 6.67 -1.29
N ILE A 178 4.68 6.64 -2.42
CA ILE A 178 5.25 6.97 -3.73
C ILE A 178 4.97 8.44 -4.03
N ILE A 179 5.99 9.18 -4.41
CA ILE A 179 5.83 10.52 -5.00
C ILE A 179 6.71 10.66 -6.24
N GLU A 180 6.15 11.29 -7.25
CA GLU A 180 6.86 11.64 -8.47
C GLU A 180 7.29 13.10 -8.41
N GLU A 181 8.52 13.42 -8.84
CA GLU A 181 9.03 14.79 -8.77
C GLU A 181 8.24 15.79 -9.65
N ASN A 182 7.60 15.29 -10.70
CA ASN A 182 6.83 16.09 -11.64
C ASN A 182 5.59 16.78 -11.04
N TYR A 183 5.22 16.42 -9.82
CA TYR A 183 4.12 17.04 -9.06
C TYR A 183 4.67 17.87 -7.88
N PRO A 184 5.30 19.03 -8.10
CA PRO A 184 5.97 19.77 -7.03
C PRO A 184 5.01 20.47 -6.05
N PHE A 185 3.79 20.78 -6.49
CA PHE A 185 2.80 21.52 -5.68
C PHE A 185 1.94 20.57 -4.84
N ARG A 186 2.49 20.09 -3.73
CA ARG A 186 1.83 19.13 -2.85
C ARG A 186 1.31 19.80 -1.60
N PRO A 187 0.07 19.50 -1.15
CA PRO A 187 -0.45 19.99 0.11
C PRO A 187 0.42 19.54 1.29
N LYS A 188 0.61 20.42 2.27
CA LYS A 188 1.35 20.09 3.48
C LYS A 188 0.64 18.96 4.25
N GLY A 189 1.40 17.96 4.72
CA GLY A 189 0.89 16.83 5.49
C GLY A 189 0.08 15.82 4.67
N LEU A 190 0.16 15.85 3.34
CA LEU A 190 -0.52 14.86 2.49
C LEU A 190 -0.02 13.44 2.74
N PRO A 191 1.30 13.15 2.88
CA PRO A 191 1.78 11.80 3.19
C PRO A 191 1.18 11.25 4.47
N ASP A 192 1.14 12.04 5.54
CA ASP A 192 0.55 11.64 6.82
C ASP A 192 -0.93 11.27 6.68
N LYS A 193 -1.69 12.06 5.91
CA LYS A 193 -3.11 11.78 5.64
C LYS A 193 -3.30 10.48 4.86
N LEU A 194 -2.48 10.23 3.84
CA LEU A 194 -2.56 9.01 3.03
C LEU A 194 -2.20 7.77 3.87
N ILE A 195 -1.13 7.86 4.67
CA ILE A 195 -0.71 6.78 5.58
C ILE A 195 -1.82 6.48 6.59
N ASN A 196 -2.36 7.49 7.25
CA ASN A 196 -3.43 7.31 8.23
C ASN A 196 -4.69 6.70 7.58
N ASN A 197 -5.09 7.17 6.39
CA ASN A 197 -6.24 6.61 5.68
C ASN A 197 -6.04 5.14 5.31
N ILE A 198 -4.85 4.74 4.87
CA ILE A 198 -4.55 3.33 4.58
C ILE A 198 -4.69 2.47 5.84
N ILE A 199 -4.13 2.93 6.95
CA ILE A 199 -4.09 2.18 8.20
C ILE A 199 -5.48 2.11 8.85
N GLU A 200 -6.17 3.24 8.95
CA GLU A 200 -7.49 3.32 9.59
C GLU A 200 -8.58 2.68 8.74
N GLY A 201 -8.50 2.84 7.42
CA GLY A 201 -9.49 2.28 6.49
C GLY A 201 -9.24 0.84 6.09
N GLY A 202 -8.04 0.29 6.41
CA GLY A 202 -7.66 -1.07 5.99
C GLY A 202 -7.58 -1.23 4.48
N TYR A 203 -7.19 -0.16 3.77
CA TYR A 203 -7.09 -0.16 2.31
C TYR A 203 -5.73 -0.72 1.87
N ASP A 204 -5.71 -1.41 0.72
CA ASP A 204 -4.46 -1.86 0.08
C ASP A 204 -3.74 -0.70 -0.61
N THR A 205 -4.49 0.30 -1.09
CA THR A 205 -3.95 1.46 -1.80
C THR A 205 -4.82 2.69 -1.55
N VAL A 206 -4.17 3.83 -1.33
CA VAL A 206 -4.81 5.15 -1.25
C VAL A 206 -4.04 6.11 -2.13
N CYS A 207 -4.75 6.86 -2.98
CA CYS A 207 -4.14 7.88 -3.82
C CYS A 207 -4.80 9.25 -3.60
N ALA A 208 -4.00 10.30 -3.75
CA ALA A 208 -4.50 11.65 -3.81
C ALA A 208 -5.12 11.92 -5.20
N SER A 209 -6.30 12.51 -5.21
CA SER A 209 -6.97 12.92 -6.45
C SER A 209 -7.64 14.27 -6.27
N ILE A 210 -7.92 14.93 -7.37
CA ILE A 210 -8.75 16.12 -7.42
C ILE A 210 -9.97 15.84 -8.30
N ILE A 211 -11.07 16.49 -8.00
CA ILE A 211 -12.24 16.44 -8.87
C ILE A 211 -11.97 17.37 -10.04
N GLU A 212 -11.98 16.84 -11.27
CA GLU A 212 -11.88 17.64 -12.49
C GLU A 212 -13.30 17.93 -13.00
N GLU A 213 -13.70 19.19 -12.95
CA GLU A 213 -15.04 19.65 -13.37
C GLU A 213 -15.08 20.14 -14.82
N ARG A 214 -13.94 20.14 -15.50
CA ARG A 214 -13.86 20.56 -16.90
C ARG A 214 -14.30 19.45 -17.84
N SER A 215 -14.91 19.85 -18.97
CA SER A 215 -15.25 18.93 -20.04
C SER A 215 -13.97 18.34 -20.64
N ILE A 216 -13.85 17.02 -20.62
CA ILE A 216 -12.76 16.30 -21.26
C ILE A 216 -13.23 15.90 -22.66
N TRP A 217 -12.56 16.40 -23.68
CA TRP A 217 -12.78 16.00 -25.07
C TRP A 217 -11.78 14.89 -25.39
N LEU A 218 -12.30 13.70 -25.70
CA LEU A 218 -11.49 12.61 -26.24
C LEU A 218 -11.43 12.78 -27.75
N ASP A 219 -10.24 12.98 -28.29
CA ASP A 219 -10.04 12.91 -29.74
C ASP A 219 -9.99 11.42 -30.10
N THR A 220 -11.11 10.92 -30.62
CA THR A 220 -11.21 9.57 -31.15
C THR A 220 -10.82 9.61 -32.62
N GLN A 221 -9.51 9.46 -32.89
CA GLN A 221 -9.03 9.11 -34.22
C GLN A 221 -9.02 7.61 -34.40
#